data_918c9807164015fd0f0b3e999f3dd6b8
#
_entry.id   918c9807164015fd0f0b3e999f3dd6b8
#
_cell.length_a   1.000
_cell.length_b   1.000
_cell.length_c   1.000
_cell.angle_alpha   90.00
_cell.angle_beta   90.00
_cell.angle_gamma   90.00
#
_symmetry.space_group_name_H-M   'P 1'
#
loop_
_entity.id
_entity.type
_entity.pdbx_description
1 polymer ?
#
loop_
_entity_poly.entity_id
_entity_poly.type
_entity_poly.pdbx_seq_one_letter_code
_entity_poly.pdbx_strand_id
1 'polypeptide(L)' 'MAGIEVTKVEQHPNGKLLYSVRVQAVEGRMEFPIAVREEGTAAQNEVAVLRSTLRFAEELAESVRRRLGS' A
#
# COMPACT_ATOMS: atom_id res chain seq x y z
N MET A 1 15.33 -9.73 -5.08
CA MET A 1 15.16 -8.40 -4.46
C MET A 1 13.71 -7.96 -4.56
N ALA A 2 13.16 -7.46 -3.48
CA ALA A 2 11.79 -6.97 -3.47
C ALA A 2 11.71 -5.60 -4.11
N GLY A 3 10.62 -5.35 -4.83
CA GLY A 3 10.36 -4.05 -5.42
C GLY A 3 8.92 -3.64 -5.18
N ILE A 4 8.69 -2.34 -5.13
CA ILE A 4 7.35 -1.78 -4.93
C ILE A 4 7.04 -0.82 -6.07
N GLU A 5 5.86 -0.98 -6.66
CA GLU A 5 5.37 -0.10 -7.70
C GLU A 5 4.03 0.48 -7.27
N VAL A 6 3.89 1.78 -7.37
CA VAL A 6 2.68 2.49 -6.96
C VAL A 6 2.06 3.14 -8.19
N THR A 7 0.80 2.83 -8.48
CA THR A 7 0.11 3.36 -9.64
C THR A 7 -1.23 3.96 -9.22
N LYS A 8 -1.48 5.19 -9.64
CA LYS A 8 -2.76 5.82 -9.39
C LYS A 8 -3.80 5.19 -10.31
N VAL A 9 -4.90 4.71 -9.73
CA VAL A 9 -5.94 4.01 -10.47
C VAL A 9 -7.14 4.92 -10.70
N GLU A 10 -7.59 5.63 -9.66
CA GLU A 10 -8.85 6.33 -9.72
C GLU A 10 -8.87 7.50 -8.76
N GLN A 11 -9.62 8.54 -9.12
CA GLN A 11 -9.86 9.68 -8.24
C GLN A 11 -11.34 9.73 -7.93
N HIS A 12 -11.67 9.72 -6.64
CA HIS A 12 -13.05 9.80 -6.19
C HIS A 12 -13.46 11.25 -5.92
N PRO A 13 -14.74 11.59 -6.14
CA PRO A 13 -15.20 12.97 -5.95
C PRO A 13 -15.13 13.48 -4.52
N ASN A 14 -14.96 12.63 -3.55
CA ASN A 14 -14.86 13.02 -2.14
C ASN A 14 -13.44 13.37 -1.70
N GLY A 15 -12.53 13.60 -2.64
CA GLY A 15 -11.16 13.96 -2.34
C GLY A 15 -10.25 12.78 -2.01
N LYS A 16 -10.70 11.57 -2.28
CA LYS A 16 -9.91 10.37 -2.08
C LYS A 16 -9.33 9.87 -3.37
N LEU A 17 -8.14 9.30 -3.28
CA LEU A 17 -7.45 8.72 -4.42
C LEU A 17 -7.24 7.24 -4.15
N LEU A 18 -7.49 6.42 -5.17
CA LEU A 18 -7.25 5.00 -5.10
C LEU A 18 -5.98 4.66 -5.85
N TYR A 19 -5.07 3.97 -5.18
CA TYR A 19 -3.82 3.52 -5.77
C TYR A 19 -3.75 2.01 -5.75
N SER A 20 -3.08 1.45 -6.75
CA SER A 20 -2.72 0.05 -6.74
C SER A 20 -1.26 -0.05 -6.32
N VAL A 21 -1.00 -0.84 -5.30
CA VAL A 21 0.36 -1.09 -4.83
C VAL A 21 0.73 -2.51 -5.21
N ARG A 22 1.77 -2.64 -6.02
CA ARG A 22 2.26 -3.94 -6.47
C ARG A 22 3.61 -4.20 -5.82
N VAL A 23 3.70 -5.32 -5.11
CA VAL A 23 4.91 -5.73 -4.43
C VAL A 23 5.41 -7.01 -5.07
N GLN A 24 6.67 -7.02 -5.48
CA GLN A 24 7.30 -8.21 -6.02
C GLN A 24 8.42 -8.65 -5.10
N ALA A 25 8.38 -9.90 -4.68
CA ALA A 25 9.36 -10.49 -3.80
C ALA A 25 9.84 -11.81 -4.39
N VAL A 26 10.86 -12.40 -3.76
CA VAL A 26 11.43 -13.65 -4.23
C VAL A 26 10.39 -14.77 -4.25
N GLU A 27 9.53 -14.82 -3.24
CA GLU A 27 8.57 -15.91 -3.10
C GLU A 27 7.24 -15.66 -3.79
N GLY A 28 7.04 -14.50 -4.38
CA GLY A 28 5.80 -14.21 -5.05
C GLY A 28 5.56 -12.71 -5.17
N ARG A 29 4.35 -12.37 -5.56
CA ARG A 29 3.98 -10.96 -5.67
C ARG A 29 2.56 -10.75 -5.18
N MET A 30 2.31 -9.53 -4.74
CA MET A 30 1.00 -9.11 -4.25
C MET A 30 0.62 -7.81 -4.92
N GLU A 31 -0.68 -7.62 -5.07
CA GLU A 31 -1.22 -6.37 -5.55
C GLU A 31 -2.43 -6.06 -4.69
N PHE A 32 -2.52 -4.84 -4.20
CA PHE A 32 -3.64 -4.48 -3.33
C PHE A 32 -3.97 -2.99 -3.48
N PRO A 33 -5.23 -2.61 -3.26
CA PRO A 33 -5.64 -1.22 -3.35
C PRO A 33 -5.37 -0.49 -2.03
N ILE A 34 -4.94 0.76 -2.15
CA ILE A 34 -4.79 1.67 -1.01
C ILE A 34 -5.53 2.96 -1.34
N ALA A 35 -6.43 3.37 -0.48
CA ALA A 35 -7.12 4.65 -0.62
C ALA A 35 -6.48 5.66 0.32
N VAL A 36 -6.15 6.83 -0.21
CA VAL A 36 -5.59 7.92 0.56
C VAL A 36 -6.31 9.20 0.26
N ARG A 37 -6.25 10.15 1.19
CA ARG A 37 -6.77 11.48 0.96
C ARG A 37 -5.80 12.25 0.09
N GLU A 38 -6.32 13.04 -0.84
CA GLU A 38 -5.48 13.88 -1.69
C GLU A 38 -4.74 14.91 -0.84
N GLU A 39 -3.41 14.96 -0.99
CA GLU A 39 -2.54 15.82 -0.19
C GLU A 39 -2.06 17.06 -0.93
N GLY A 40 -2.35 17.18 -2.20
CA GLY A 40 -1.98 18.34 -3.00
C GLY A 40 -1.09 18.03 -4.19
N THR A 41 0.04 17.39 -3.97
CA THR A 41 0.94 17.02 -5.06
C THR A 41 1.01 15.51 -5.24
N ALA A 42 1.38 15.09 -6.46
CA ALA A 42 1.55 13.67 -6.74
C ALA A 42 2.60 13.02 -5.83
N ALA A 43 3.68 13.75 -5.56
CA ALA A 43 4.74 13.25 -4.67
C ALA A 43 4.24 13.04 -3.26
N GLN A 44 3.46 13.99 -2.74
CA GLN A 44 2.89 13.87 -1.40
C GLN A 44 1.88 12.72 -1.31
N ASN A 45 1.08 12.54 -2.37
CA ASN A 45 0.12 11.45 -2.42
C ASN A 45 0.83 10.10 -2.42
N GLU A 46 1.93 9.99 -3.14
CA GLU A 46 2.70 8.76 -3.18
C GLU A 46 3.30 8.43 -1.80
N VAL A 47 3.81 9.44 -1.10
CA VAL A 47 4.32 9.25 0.26
C VAL A 47 3.21 8.75 1.18
N ALA A 48 2.01 9.31 1.06
CA ALA A 48 0.87 8.88 1.86
C ALA A 48 0.53 7.41 1.58
N VAL A 49 0.58 7.00 0.32
CA VAL A 49 0.34 5.60 -0.06
C VAL A 49 1.41 4.69 0.55
N LEU A 50 2.67 5.09 0.48
CA LEU A 50 3.76 4.28 1.04
C LEU A 50 3.65 4.14 2.54
N ARG A 51 3.25 5.20 3.25
CA ARG A 51 3.03 5.13 4.70
C ARG A 51 1.88 4.20 5.05
N SER A 52 0.79 4.27 4.30
CA SER A 52 -0.35 3.37 4.49
C SER A 52 0.04 1.93 4.23
N THR A 53 0.85 1.72 3.20
CA THR A 53 1.37 0.39 2.86
C THR A 53 2.22 -0.16 4.00
N LEU A 54 3.07 0.68 4.59
CA LEU A 54 3.92 0.27 5.70
C LEU A 54 3.07 -0.17 6.89
N ARG A 55 2.06 0.62 7.26
CA ARG A 55 1.16 0.26 8.37
C ARG A 55 0.45 -1.05 8.09
N PHE A 56 -0.06 -1.23 6.88
CA PHE A 56 -0.73 -2.46 6.50
C PHE A 56 0.22 -3.66 6.58
N ALA A 57 1.44 -3.49 6.10
CA ALA A 57 2.44 -4.55 6.13
C ALA A 57 2.80 -4.95 7.56
N GLU A 58 2.89 -3.97 8.46
CA GLU A 58 3.18 -4.23 9.86
C GLU A 58 2.04 -4.99 10.54
N GLU A 59 0.80 -4.60 10.26
CA GLU A 59 -0.36 -5.30 10.78
C GLU A 59 -0.45 -6.72 10.25
N LEU A 60 -0.18 -6.89 8.96
CA LEU A 60 -0.18 -8.20 8.34
C LEU A 60 0.88 -9.10 8.95
N ALA A 61 2.10 -8.57 9.10
CA ALA A 61 3.20 -9.31 9.68
C ALA A 61 2.87 -9.77 11.10
N GLU A 62 2.29 -8.88 11.90
CA GLU A 62 1.90 -9.21 13.27
C GLU A 62 0.83 -10.30 13.30
N SER A 63 -0.17 -10.20 12.43
CA SER A 63 -1.24 -11.20 12.35
C SER A 63 -0.69 -12.57 11.98
N VAL A 64 0.24 -12.61 11.04
CA VAL A 64 0.87 -13.86 10.61
C VAL A 64 1.71 -14.44 11.75
N ARG A 65 2.47 -13.60 12.44
CA ARG A 65 3.28 -14.07 13.59
C ARG A 65 2.42 -14.71 14.66
N ARG A 66 1.27 -14.12 14.96
CA ARG A 66 0.35 -14.68 15.94
C ARG A 66 -0.13 -16.05 15.51
N ARG A 67 -0.46 -16.22 14.24
CA ARG A 67 -0.93 -17.51 13.72
C ARG A 67 0.16 -18.56 13.77
N LEU A 68 1.40 -18.16 13.52
CA LEU A 68 2.54 -19.08 13.52
C LEU A 68 3.04 -19.40 14.92
N GLY A 69 3.01 -18.43 15.81
CA GLY A 69 3.63 -18.56 17.13
C GLY A 69 2.71 -18.96 18.25
N SER A 70 1.44 -19.09 18.00
CA SER A 70 0.46 -19.40 19.04
C SER A 70 0.22 -20.86 19.16
#